data_b311a63755b469614ab040a6e37330fa
#
_entry.id   b311a63755b469614ab040a6e37330fa
#
_cell.length_a   1.000
_cell.length_b   1.000
_cell.length_c   1.000
_cell.angle_alpha   90.00
_cell.angle_beta   90.00
_cell.angle_gamma   90.00
#
_symmetry.space_group_name_H-M   'P 1'
#
loop_
_entity.id
_entity.type
_entity.pdbx_description
1 polymer ?
#
loop_
_entity_poly.entity_id
_entity_poly.type
_entity_poly.pdbx_seq_one_letter_code
_entity_poly.pdbx_strand_id
1 'polypeptide(L)'
;FKTGANDTTAVVTIKRCYNTGNISAPFSVVGGIGGSLFDDVITIDSCYNTGNLSGLFMVGGIVASFRGPTNHVTNCWNAGTVTGANRVGGLIGCDNGQNRIDNCYNTGAVKTNSKDITDTSSRETSYSIGGLAGEGSSTYTNCYNMGTVTGNNLTGGLIGNVSRLRPAKLINCYNGAKVECSLTQNYGNLIGVDADSTNTVVENTYFVTDYGTNAVGTAHG
;
A
#
# COMPACT_ATOMS: atom_id res chain seq x y z
N PHE A 1 3.93 19.23 -1.15
CA PHE A 1 2.95 20.24 -1.59
C PHE A 1 1.94 20.40 -0.46
N LYS A 2 1.75 21.60 0.00
CA LYS A 2 0.67 21.95 0.92
C LYS A 2 -0.04 23.13 0.30
N THR A 3 -1.24 22.92 -0.22
CA THR A 3 -2.11 24.02 -0.59
C THR A 3 -2.63 24.68 0.67
N GLY A 4 -2.93 25.97 0.61
CA GLY A 4 -3.32 26.75 1.81
C GLY A 4 -4.55 26.13 2.49
N ALA A 5 -4.61 26.24 3.79
CA ALA A 5 -5.50 25.54 4.72
C ALA A 5 -7.03 25.73 4.52
N ASN A 6 -7.49 26.37 3.45
CA ASN A 6 -8.90 26.63 3.21
C ASN A 6 -9.36 26.48 1.74
N ASP A 7 -8.50 25.98 0.83
CA ASP A 7 -8.91 25.73 -0.55
C ASP A 7 -9.16 24.25 -0.78
N THR A 8 -10.36 23.79 -0.52
CA THR A 8 -10.81 22.42 -0.74
C THR A 8 -11.09 22.09 -2.20
N THR A 9 -10.82 22.99 -3.13
CA THR A 9 -11.09 22.85 -4.56
C THR A 9 -9.85 22.72 -5.42
N ALA A 10 -8.65 22.80 -4.85
CA ALA A 10 -7.43 22.69 -5.61
C ALA A 10 -7.27 21.27 -6.19
N VAL A 11 -7.11 21.19 -7.50
CA VAL A 11 -6.82 19.95 -8.21
C VAL A 11 -5.33 19.90 -8.54
N VAL A 12 -4.63 18.92 -7.97
CA VAL A 12 -3.21 18.71 -8.25
C VAL A 12 -3.05 17.56 -9.24
N THR A 13 -2.32 17.79 -10.32
CA THR A 13 -2.05 16.77 -11.31
C THR A 13 -0.55 16.54 -11.46
N ILE A 14 -0.10 15.29 -11.22
CA ILE A 14 1.28 14.84 -11.40
C ILE A 14 1.29 13.80 -12.53
N LYS A 15 1.94 14.11 -13.64
CA LYS A 15 1.96 13.22 -14.81
C LYS A 15 3.35 12.97 -15.35
N ARG A 16 3.59 11.73 -15.76
CA ARG A 16 4.82 11.34 -16.45
C ARG A 16 6.09 11.71 -15.68
N CYS A 17 6.01 11.63 -14.36
CA CYS A 17 7.14 11.83 -13.47
C CYS A 17 7.77 10.50 -13.05
N TYR A 18 9.05 10.51 -12.78
CA TYR A 18 9.73 9.30 -12.34
C TYR A 18 10.83 9.57 -11.32
N ASN A 19 11.11 8.56 -10.51
CA ASN A 19 12.27 8.50 -9.65
C ASN A 19 13.12 7.27 -9.99
N THR A 20 14.43 7.48 -10.20
CA THR A 20 15.40 6.40 -10.38
C THR A 20 16.46 6.35 -9.29
N GLY A 21 16.47 7.40 -8.44
CA GLY A 21 17.41 7.53 -7.33
C GLY A 21 16.90 6.83 -6.06
N ASN A 22 17.81 6.36 -5.23
CA ASN A 22 17.45 5.84 -3.91
C ASN A 22 17.05 6.98 -2.97
N ILE A 23 15.99 6.79 -2.21
CA ILE A 23 15.53 7.74 -1.19
C ILE A 23 15.55 7.04 0.17
N SER A 24 16.22 7.66 1.15
CA SER A 24 16.27 7.15 2.52
C SER A 24 15.95 8.26 3.52
N ALA A 25 14.96 8.01 4.37
CA ALA A 25 14.56 8.90 5.45
C ALA A 25 14.22 8.07 6.70
N PRO A 26 15.21 7.71 7.52
CA PRO A 26 15.09 6.68 8.56
C PRO A 26 14.07 7.01 9.67
N PHE A 27 13.62 8.24 9.77
CA PHE A 27 12.66 8.70 10.78
C PHE A 27 11.39 9.34 10.17
N SER A 28 11.11 9.10 8.89
CA SER A 28 10.05 9.82 8.19
C SER A 28 9.27 8.93 7.23
N VAL A 29 8.33 9.56 6.53
CA VAL A 29 7.54 8.98 5.45
C VAL A 29 8.28 9.13 4.13
N VAL A 30 8.18 8.14 3.24
CA VAL A 30 8.88 8.12 1.96
C VAL A 30 7.95 7.66 0.83
N GLY A 31 7.87 8.45 -0.22
CA GLY A 31 7.22 8.07 -1.48
C GLY A 31 8.11 8.40 -2.67
N GLY A 32 8.11 7.53 -3.68
CA GLY A 32 8.96 7.71 -4.86
C GLY A 32 8.57 8.93 -5.71
N ILE A 33 7.29 9.28 -5.75
CA ILE A 33 6.74 10.43 -6.50
C ILE A 33 6.15 11.47 -5.55
N GLY A 34 5.43 11.03 -4.51
CA GLY A 34 4.79 11.91 -3.54
C GLY A 34 4.97 11.45 -2.11
N GLY A 35 5.26 12.36 -1.19
CA GLY A 35 5.28 12.11 0.24
C GLY A 35 3.86 11.98 0.79
N SER A 36 3.52 12.78 1.82
CA SER A 36 2.16 12.87 2.33
C SER A 36 1.35 13.89 1.54
N LEU A 37 0.23 13.47 0.99
CA LEU A 37 -0.67 14.27 0.16
C LEU A 37 -2.01 14.40 0.89
N PHE A 38 -2.37 15.63 1.27
CA PHE A 38 -3.53 15.92 2.13
C PHE A 38 -4.49 16.90 1.47
N ASP A 39 -5.78 16.70 1.72
CA ASP A 39 -6.89 17.66 1.54
C ASP A 39 -7.20 18.13 0.11
N ASP A 40 -6.47 17.68 -0.91
CA ASP A 40 -6.70 18.04 -2.31
C ASP A 40 -7.25 16.85 -3.11
N VAL A 41 -7.83 17.14 -4.26
CA VAL A 41 -8.11 16.13 -5.28
C VAL A 41 -6.84 15.96 -6.12
N ILE A 42 -6.17 14.82 -5.96
CA ILE A 42 -4.87 14.58 -6.59
C ILE A 42 -5.01 13.49 -7.65
N THR A 43 -4.50 13.79 -8.83
CA THR A 43 -4.35 12.82 -9.91
C THR A 43 -2.86 12.56 -10.15
N ILE A 44 -2.44 11.29 -10.03
CA ILE A 44 -1.10 10.83 -10.40
C ILE A 44 -1.27 9.86 -11.56
N ASP A 45 -0.70 10.19 -12.70
CA ASP A 45 -0.87 9.41 -13.93
C ASP A 45 0.46 9.16 -14.64
N SER A 46 0.66 7.91 -15.08
CA SER A 46 1.83 7.49 -15.86
C SER A 46 3.16 7.80 -15.16
N CYS A 47 3.22 7.60 -13.84
CA CYS A 47 4.41 7.84 -13.03
C CYS A 47 5.04 6.52 -12.58
N TYR A 48 6.36 6.53 -12.36
CA TYR A 48 7.02 5.31 -11.89
C TYR A 48 8.22 5.56 -10.96
N ASN A 49 8.54 4.52 -10.20
CA ASN A 49 9.74 4.48 -9.38
C ASN A 49 10.56 3.21 -9.66
N THR A 50 11.87 3.38 -9.84
CA THR A 50 12.84 2.27 -9.91
C THR A 50 13.91 2.35 -8.84
N GLY A 51 14.00 3.47 -8.11
CA GLY A 51 14.92 3.65 -7.00
C GLY A 51 14.45 2.90 -5.75
N ASN A 52 15.40 2.47 -4.92
CA ASN A 52 15.07 1.84 -3.63
C ASN A 52 14.64 2.90 -2.61
N LEU A 53 13.59 2.60 -1.88
CA LEU A 53 13.02 3.49 -0.88
C LEU A 53 13.15 2.90 0.52
N SER A 54 13.56 3.71 1.48
CA SER A 54 13.66 3.30 2.88
C SER A 54 13.17 4.40 3.81
N GLY A 55 12.22 4.06 4.67
CA GLY A 55 11.65 4.97 5.67
C GLY A 55 11.30 4.25 6.96
N LEU A 56 10.68 4.99 7.90
CA LEU A 56 10.15 4.39 9.14
C LEU A 56 8.64 4.18 9.03
N PHE A 57 7.91 5.23 8.69
CA PHE A 57 6.44 5.24 8.62
C PHE A 57 5.98 5.48 7.18
N MET A 58 4.88 4.85 6.76
CA MET A 58 4.21 5.09 5.49
C MET A 58 5.19 5.20 4.32
N VAL A 59 5.69 4.06 3.88
CA VAL A 59 6.60 4.00 2.74
C VAL A 59 5.86 3.42 1.54
N GLY A 60 5.83 4.16 0.44
CA GLY A 60 5.15 3.72 -0.78
C GLY A 60 5.99 3.96 -2.03
N GLY A 61 5.99 2.99 -2.95
CA GLY A 61 6.74 3.08 -4.19
C GLY A 61 6.37 4.31 -5.02
N ILE A 62 5.12 4.73 -4.98
CA ILE A 62 4.60 5.93 -5.65
C ILE A 62 4.28 7.01 -4.61
N VAL A 63 3.43 6.72 -3.63
CA VAL A 63 3.00 7.71 -2.62
C VAL A 63 3.12 7.14 -1.23
N ALA A 64 3.67 7.93 -0.29
CA ALA A 64 3.73 7.51 1.10
C ALA A 64 2.35 7.47 1.76
N SER A 65 1.55 8.53 1.61
CA SER A 65 0.22 8.60 2.20
C SER A 65 -0.73 9.51 1.45
N PHE A 66 -1.96 9.03 1.29
CA PHE A 66 -3.11 9.85 0.88
C PHE A 66 -4.06 10.08 2.06
N ARG A 67 -4.49 11.32 2.22
CA ARG A 67 -5.56 11.70 3.14
C ARG A 67 -6.44 12.75 2.47
N GLY A 68 -7.17 12.38 1.48
CA GLY A 68 -8.07 13.27 0.76
C GLY A 68 -9.35 12.54 0.37
N PRO A 69 -10.37 13.26 -0.05
CA PRO A 69 -11.69 12.66 -0.29
C PRO A 69 -11.71 11.75 -1.51
N THR A 70 -10.97 12.06 -2.59
CA THR A 70 -11.00 11.24 -3.81
C THR A 70 -9.75 11.51 -4.65
N ASN A 71 -8.76 10.65 -4.53
CA ASN A 71 -7.54 10.73 -5.35
C ASN A 71 -7.56 9.64 -6.42
N HIS A 72 -6.85 9.88 -7.51
CA HIS A 72 -6.70 8.95 -8.62
C HIS A 72 -5.23 8.65 -8.87
N VAL A 73 -4.86 7.37 -8.85
CA VAL A 73 -3.54 6.90 -9.26
C VAL A 73 -3.75 5.94 -10.42
N THR A 74 -3.24 6.31 -11.58
CA THR A 74 -3.49 5.53 -12.80
C THR A 74 -2.20 5.28 -13.57
N ASN A 75 -2.07 4.08 -14.17
CA ASN A 75 -0.95 3.72 -15.03
C ASN A 75 0.43 3.89 -14.35
N CYS A 76 0.49 3.72 -13.04
CA CYS A 76 1.69 3.91 -12.24
C CYS A 76 2.30 2.59 -11.82
N TRP A 77 3.63 2.55 -11.66
CA TRP A 77 4.29 1.32 -11.26
C TRP A 77 5.56 1.56 -10.44
N ASN A 78 5.91 0.54 -9.66
CA ASN A 78 7.13 0.49 -8.88
C ASN A 78 7.93 -0.78 -9.20
N ALA A 79 9.24 -0.63 -9.41
CA ALA A 79 10.18 -1.73 -9.53
C ALA A 79 11.30 -1.67 -8.48
N GLY A 80 11.43 -0.55 -7.77
CA GLY A 80 12.40 -0.40 -6.68
C GLY A 80 11.98 -1.17 -5.42
N THR A 81 12.94 -1.58 -4.61
CA THR A 81 12.66 -2.16 -3.28
C THR A 81 12.07 -1.10 -2.36
N VAL A 82 10.99 -1.43 -1.66
CA VAL A 82 10.35 -0.56 -0.66
C VAL A 82 10.54 -1.17 0.73
N THR A 83 11.18 -0.43 1.63
CA THR A 83 11.52 -0.90 2.97
C THR A 83 11.04 0.07 4.04
N GLY A 84 10.38 -0.42 5.07
CA GLY A 84 9.93 0.41 6.20
C GLY A 84 9.46 -0.42 7.39
N ALA A 85 9.10 0.24 8.49
CA ALA A 85 8.61 -0.46 9.68
C ALA A 85 7.08 -0.54 9.73
N ASN A 86 6.39 0.50 9.26
CA ASN A 86 4.95 0.64 9.46
C ASN A 86 4.28 1.17 8.18
N ARG A 87 3.20 0.55 7.73
CA ARG A 87 2.42 0.88 6.51
C ARG A 87 3.30 0.98 5.27
N VAL A 88 3.81 -0.16 4.84
CA VAL A 88 4.72 -0.25 3.69
C VAL A 88 3.99 -0.89 2.52
N GLY A 89 3.92 -0.19 1.40
CA GLY A 89 3.28 -0.69 0.20
C GLY A 89 4.13 -0.52 -1.05
N GLY A 90 4.02 -1.46 -1.97
CA GLY A 90 4.73 -1.38 -3.24
C GLY A 90 4.35 -0.16 -4.07
N LEU A 91 3.12 0.35 -3.91
CA LEU A 91 2.65 1.59 -4.53
C LEU A 91 2.35 2.67 -3.47
N ILE A 92 1.56 2.34 -2.44
CA ILE A 92 1.04 3.30 -1.47
C ILE A 92 1.32 2.79 -0.05
N GLY A 93 1.95 3.61 0.79
CA GLY A 93 2.18 3.25 2.19
C GLY A 93 0.87 3.21 2.98
N CYS A 94 0.14 4.30 3.00
CA CYS A 94 -1.13 4.44 3.70
C CYS A 94 -2.18 5.14 2.84
N ASP A 95 -3.28 4.46 2.59
CA ASP A 95 -4.39 4.90 1.78
C ASP A 95 -5.66 4.94 2.64
N ASN A 96 -5.92 6.10 3.24
CA ASN A 96 -7.06 6.33 4.13
C ASN A 96 -8.22 7.11 3.45
N GLY A 97 -8.30 7.06 2.13
CA GLY A 97 -9.32 7.72 1.34
C GLY A 97 -10.32 6.77 0.71
N GLN A 98 -11.24 7.31 -0.07
CA GLN A 98 -12.03 6.57 -1.06
C GLN A 98 -11.40 6.81 -2.45
N ASN A 99 -10.13 6.44 -2.58
CA ASN A 99 -9.35 6.70 -3.77
C ASN A 99 -9.60 5.64 -4.85
N ARG A 100 -9.11 5.90 -6.04
CA ARG A 100 -9.12 4.93 -7.16
C ARG A 100 -7.70 4.70 -7.63
N ILE A 101 -7.33 3.43 -7.64
CA ILE A 101 -6.02 2.98 -8.10
C ILE A 101 -6.25 2.03 -9.26
N ASP A 102 -6.00 2.50 -10.47
CA ASP A 102 -6.35 1.77 -11.68
C ASP A 102 -5.11 1.49 -12.55
N ASN A 103 -5.00 0.27 -13.08
CA ASN A 103 -3.93 -0.15 -14.00
C ASN A 103 -2.52 0.07 -13.42
N CYS A 104 -2.34 -0.19 -12.13
CA CYS A 104 -1.09 0.02 -11.42
C CYS A 104 -0.46 -1.31 -11.00
N TYR A 105 0.87 -1.34 -10.91
CA TYR A 105 1.53 -2.56 -10.50
C TYR A 105 2.83 -2.35 -9.72
N ASN A 106 3.20 -3.38 -8.96
CA ASN A 106 4.47 -3.47 -8.26
C ASN A 106 5.24 -4.73 -8.69
N THR A 107 6.51 -4.56 -9.01
CA THR A 107 7.45 -5.66 -9.25
C THR A 107 8.63 -5.64 -8.28
N GLY A 108 8.80 -4.56 -7.53
CA GLY A 108 9.83 -4.41 -6.52
C GLY A 108 9.51 -5.17 -5.23
N ALA A 109 10.51 -5.67 -4.54
CA ALA A 109 10.31 -6.30 -3.23
C ALA A 109 9.79 -5.30 -2.20
N VAL A 110 8.82 -5.72 -1.38
CA VAL A 110 8.28 -4.94 -0.27
C VAL A 110 8.61 -5.64 1.02
N LYS A 111 9.27 -4.97 1.95
CA LYS A 111 9.74 -5.62 3.18
C LYS A 111 9.78 -4.71 4.39
N THR A 112 9.58 -5.34 5.55
CA THR A 112 9.79 -4.65 6.82
C THR A 112 11.28 -4.58 7.16
N ASN A 113 11.68 -3.47 7.81
CA ASN A 113 12.96 -3.34 8.50
C ASN A 113 12.80 -3.42 10.03
N SER A 114 11.58 -3.57 10.52
CA SER A 114 11.32 -3.74 11.97
C SER A 114 11.70 -5.15 12.40
N LYS A 115 12.44 -5.24 13.50
CA LYS A 115 12.75 -6.52 14.18
C LYS A 115 11.78 -6.83 15.31
N ASP A 116 11.04 -5.83 15.76
CA ASP A 116 10.21 -5.94 16.95
C ASP A 116 8.73 -6.02 16.57
N ILE A 117 8.15 -7.20 16.76
CA ILE A 117 6.72 -7.47 16.60
C ILE A 117 5.95 -7.36 17.92
N THR A 118 6.65 -7.13 19.04
CA THR A 118 6.09 -7.23 20.39
C THR A 118 5.68 -5.89 20.98
N ASP A 119 6.07 -4.77 20.40
CA ASP A 119 5.66 -3.45 20.88
C ASP A 119 4.20 -3.15 20.50
N THR A 120 3.29 -3.69 21.31
CA THR A 120 1.86 -3.38 21.24
C THR A 120 1.49 -2.12 22.02
N SER A 121 2.46 -1.42 22.59
CA SER A 121 2.24 -0.29 23.50
C SER A 121 1.91 1.03 22.79
N SER A 122 2.27 1.18 21.52
CA SER A 122 1.91 2.36 20.75
C SER A 122 0.60 2.12 19.98
N ARG A 123 -0.28 3.11 19.96
CA ARG A 123 -1.49 3.12 19.12
C ARG A 123 -1.18 3.08 17.61
N GLU A 124 0.08 3.07 17.24
CA GLU A 124 0.58 3.02 15.88
C GLU A 124 0.98 1.61 15.43
N THR A 125 0.44 0.58 16.06
CA THR A 125 0.80 -0.84 15.88
C THR A 125 0.34 -1.47 14.57
N SER A 126 0.03 -0.69 13.56
CA SER A 126 -0.30 -1.22 12.24
C SER A 126 0.97 -1.47 11.42
N TYR A 127 1.77 -2.44 11.84
CA TYR A 127 2.90 -2.95 11.04
C TYR A 127 2.38 -3.68 9.80
N SER A 128 1.73 -2.95 8.91
CA SER A 128 1.06 -3.50 7.75
C SER A 128 1.94 -3.38 6.50
N ILE A 129 2.13 -4.49 5.84
CA ILE A 129 2.98 -4.62 4.66
C ILE A 129 2.15 -5.22 3.52
N GLY A 130 2.08 -4.54 2.39
CA GLY A 130 1.32 -5.03 1.24
C GLY A 130 2.03 -4.81 -0.08
N GLY A 131 1.81 -5.71 -1.02
CA GLY A 131 2.42 -5.63 -2.35
C GLY A 131 1.98 -4.40 -3.14
N LEU A 132 0.77 -3.89 -2.91
CA LEU A 132 0.27 -2.63 -3.46
C LEU A 132 0.14 -1.57 -2.37
N ALA A 133 -0.54 -1.87 -1.27
CA ALA A 133 -0.76 -0.92 -0.17
C ALA A 133 -0.45 -1.54 1.19
N GLY A 134 0.25 -0.81 2.05
CA GLY A 134 0.45 -1.19 3.43
C GLY A 134 -0.87 -1.19 4.19
N GLU A 135 -1.54 -0.06 4.26
CA GLU A 135 -2.93 0.08 4.69
C GLU A 135 -3.75 0.61 3.51
N GLY A 136 -4.83 -0.10 3.14
CA GLY A 136 -5.64 0.20 1.96
C GLY A 136 -7.12 0.21 2.27
N SER A 137 -7.82 1.28 1.83
CA SER A 137 -9.26 1.48 2.03
C SER A 137 -9.92 2.05 0.78
N SER A 138 -9.42 1.71 -0.39
CA SER A 138 -9.82 2.28 -1.67
C SER A 138 -10.21 1.20 -2.68
N THR A 139 -10.57 1.63 -3.87
CA THR A 139 -10.83 0.72 -5.00
C THR A 139 -9.55 0.54 -5.83
N TYR A 140 -9.12 -0.70 -5.94
CA TYR A 140 -8.00 -1.13 -6.78
C TYR A 140 -8.57 -1.92 -7.95
N THR A 141 -8.32 -1.47 -9.18
CA THR A 141 -8.84 -2.11 -10.39
C THR A 141 -7.71 -2.41 -11.36
N ASN A 142 -7.68 -3.63 -11.90
CA ASN A 142 -6.65 -4.07 -12.85
C ASN A 142 -5.22 -3.88 -12.30
N CYS A 143 -5.03 -4.11 -11.01
CA CYS A 143 -3.75 -3.93 -10.34
C CYS A 143 -3.11 -5.26 -10.01
N TYR A 144 -1.77 -5.30 -10.03
CA TYR A 144 -1.08 -6.54 -9.67
C TYR A 144 0.22 -6.32 -8.90
N ASN A 145 0.61 -7.37 -8.15
CA ASN A 145 1.89 -7.45 -7.48
C ASN A 145 2.67 -8.69 -7.95
N MET A 146 3.92 -8.47 -8.35
CA MET A 146 4.89 -9.52 -8.69
C MET A 146 6.15 -9.45 -7.82
N GLY A 147 6.24 -8.46 -6.93
CA GLY A 147 7.34 -8.31 -5.98
C GLY A 147 7.09 -9.10 -4.70
N THR A 148 8.09 -9.81 -4.20
CA THR A 148 7.99 -10.53 -2.92
C THR A 148 7.57 -9.59 -1.79
N VAL A 149 6.70 -10.08 -0.89
CA VAL A 149 6.25 -9.32 0.29
C VAL A 149 6.72 -10.03 1.54
N THR A 150 7.52 -9.36 2.36
CA THR A 150 8.07 -9.93 3.60
C THR A 150 7.74 -9.03 4.77
N GLY A 151 6.91 -9.50 5.68
CA GLY A 151 6.46 -8.77 6.86
C GLY A 151 6.57 -9.56 8.15
N ASN A 152 6.27 -8.90 9.27
CA ASN A 152 6.21 -9.55 10.58
C ASN A 152 4.78 -9.72 11.07
N ASN A 153 3.88 -8.84 10.63
CA ASN A 153 2.47 -8.79 11.03
C ASN A 153 1.66 -8.13 9.90
N LEU A 154 0.35 -8.29 9.84
CA LEU A 154 -0.58 -7.68 8.89
C LEU A 154 -0.02 -7.65 7.45
N THR A 155 0.38 -8.83 6.95
CA THR A 155 1.11 -8.93 5.68
C THR A 155 0.22 -9.50 4.58
N GLY A 156 0.03 -8.73 3.51
CA GLY A 156 -0.80 -9.13 2.37
C GLY A 156 -0.10 -9.03 1.03
N GLY A 157 -0.41 -9.94 0.12
CA GLY A 157 0.13 -9.92 -1.24
C GLY A 157 -0.26 -8.68 -2.03
N LEU A 158 -1.44 -8.11 -1.74
CA LEU A 158 -1.91 -6.85 -2.29
C LEU A 158 -2.05 -5.79 -1.20
N ILE A 159 -2.82 -6.05 -0.13
CA ILE A 159 -3.07 -5.09 0.95
C ILE A 159 -2.67 -5.71 2.28
N GLY A 160 -1.85 -5.03 3.08
CA GLY A 160 -1.45 -5.49 4.41
C GLY A 160 -2.59 -5.45 5.40
N ASN A 161 -3.30 -4.34 5.49
CA ASN A 161 -4.41 -4.14 6.40
C ASN A 161 -5.56 -3.34 5.75
N VAL A 162 -6.79 -3.80 5.93
CA VAL A 162 -8.00 -3.05 5.60
C VAL A 162 -8.60 -2.49 6.88
N SER A 163 -8.85 -1.18 6.90
CA SER A 163 -9.35 -0.48 8.08
C SER A 163 -10.81 -0.82 8.39
N ARG A 164 -11.17 -0.89 9.68
CA ARG A 164 -12.57 -1.06 10.13
C ARG A 164 -13.54 0.01 9.65
N LEU A 165 -13.04 1.19 9.36
CA LEU A 165 -13.89 2.34 9.05
C LEU A 165 -14.14 2.50 7.55
N ARG A 166 -13.39 1.81 6.72
CA ARG A 166 -13.44 1.98 5.27
C ARG A 166 -13.04 0.68 4.57
N PRO A 167 -13.96 0.04 3.86
CA PRO A 167 -13.70 -1.18 3.12
C PRO A 167 -12.79 -0.94 1.93
N ALA A 168 -12.10 -1.97 1.51
CA ALA A 168 -11.36 -2.00 0.26
C ALA A 168 -12.20 -2.68 -0.84
N LYS A 169 -11.88 -2.37 -2.11
CA LYS A 169 -12.37 -3.12 -3.25
C LYS A 169 -11.19 -3.55 -4.12
N LEU A 170 -11.09 -4.84 -4.34
CA LEU A 170 -10.12 -5.45 -5.25
C LEU A 170 -10.88 -6.02 -6.44
N ILE A 171 -10.71 -5.45 -7.62
CA ILE A 171 -11.43 -5.83 -8.84
C ILE A 171 -10.43 -6.12 -9.95
N ASN A 172 -10.47 -7.33 -10.52
CA ASN A 172 -9.54 -7.78 -11.55
C ASN A 172 -8.06 -7.64 -11.12
N CYS A 173 -7.75 -7.96 -9.87
CA CYS A 173 -6.41 -7.83 -9.34
C CYS A 173 -5.69 -9.18 -9.25
N TYR A 174 -4.37 -9.14 -9.10
CA TYR A 174 -3.58 -10.36 -9.06
C TYR A 174 -2.34 -10.21 -8.16
N ASN A 175 -2.08 -11.23 -7.33
CA ASN A 175 -0.80 -11.40 -6.66
C ASN A 175 -0.06 -12.63 -7.20
N GLY A 176 1.03 -12.42 -7.93
CA GLY A 176 1.88 -13.46 -8.46
C GLY A 176 3.14 -13.74 -7.62
N ALA A 177 3.29 -13.07 -6.48
CA ALA A 177 4.48 -13.14 -5.68
C ALA A 177 4.26 -13.89 -4.36
N LYS A 178 5.37 -14.40 -3.81
CA LYS A 178 5.41 -15.01 -2.48
C LYS A 178 5.15 -13.97 -1.40
N VAL A 179 4.35 -14.34 -0.41
CA VAL A 179 4.11 -13.58 0.82
C VAL A 179 4.72 -14.35 1.99
N GLU A 180 5.56 -13.69 2.77
CA GLU A 180 6.20 -14.22 3.98
C GLU A 180 5.85 -13.35 5.18
N CYS A 181 5.37 -13.98 6.27
CA CYS A 181 5.03 -13.28 7.50
C CYS A 181 5.45 -14.09 8.72
N SER A 182 6.04 -13.43 9.72
CA SER A 182 6.45 -14.08 10.95
C SER A 182 5.25 -14.53 11.80
N LEU A 183 4.15 -13.75 11.80
CA LEU A 183 2.89 -14.10 12.45
C LEU A 183 1.91 -14.70 11.44
N THR A 184 1.84 -16.01 11.40
CA THR A 184 1.11 -16.74 10.35
C THR A 184 -0.41 -16.55 10.36
N GLN A 185 -1.00 -16.10 11.47
CA GLN A 185 -2.43 -15.78 11.53
C GLN A 185 -2.80 -14.45 10.84
N ASN A 186 -1.84 -13.55 10.66
CA ASN A 186 -2.05 -12.20 10.13
C ASN A 186 -1.47 -12.02 8.74
N TYR A 187 -1.45 -13.09 7.93
CA TYR A 187 -1.02 -12.98 6.54
C TYR A 187 -2.02 -13.59 5.57
N GLY A 188 -2.10 -13.01 4.38
CA GLY A 188 -2.90 -13.55 3.28
C GLY A 188 -2.26 -13.26 1.93
N ASN A 189 -2.52 -14.11 0.96
CA ASN A 189 -1.99 -13.91 -0.40
C ASN A 189 -2.62 -12.72 -1.13
N LEU A 190 -3.77 -12.23 -0.65
CA LEU A 190 -4.39 -10.99 -1.11
C LEU A 190 -4.38 -9.94 0.00
N ILE A 191 -5.00 -10.21 1.14
CA ILE A 191 -5.18 -9.28 2.25
C ILE A 191 -4.61 -9.90 3.53
N GLY A 192 -3.73 -9.20 4.23
CA GLY A 192 -3.15 -9.66 5.49
C GLY A 192 -4.19 -9.71 6.60
N VAL A 193 -4.83 -8.59 6.90
CA VAL A 193 -5.95 -8.50 7.84
C VAL A 193 -7.06 -7.65 7.24
N ASP A 194 -8.26 -8.16 7.30
CA ASP A 194 -9.48 -7.45 6.92
C ASP A 194 -10.31 -7.17 8.17
N ALA A 195 -10.25 -5.92 8.63
CA ALA A 195 -10.98 -5.49 9.81
C ALA A 195 -12.45 -5.13 9.51
N ASP A 196 -12.85 -5.07 8.23
CA ASP A 196 -14.25 -4.83 7.78
C ASP A 196 -14.63 -5.83 6.68
N SER A 197 -14.59 -7.11 7.01
CA SER A 197 -14.86 -8.19 6.07
C SER A 197 -16.28 -8.18 5.49
N THR A 198 -17.21 -7.45 6.10
CA THR A 198 -18.60 -7.36 5.64
C THR A 198 -18.79 -6.47 4.42
N ASN A 199 -17.91 -5.49 4.22
CA ASN A 199 -18.02 -4.50 3.16
C ASN A 199 -16.85 -4.53 2.17
N THR A 200 -15.80 -5.28 2.48
CA THR A 200 -14.69 -5.49 1.55
C THR A 200 -15.14 -6.34 0.37
N VAL A 201 -14.83 -5.88 -0.83
CA VAL A 201 -15.20 -6.55 -2.09
C VAL A 201 -13.95 -7.12 -2.76
N VAL A 202 -14.00 -8.40 -3.11
CA VAL A 202 -12.93 -9.09 -3.85
C VAL A 202 -13.58 -9.78 -5.06
N GLU A 203 -13.41 -9.19 -6.24
CA GLU A 203 -13.99 -9.66 -7.49
C GLU A 203 -12.91 -9.97 -8.52
N ASN A 204 -13.00 -11.11 -9.20
CA ASN A 204 -12.06 -11.52 -10.25
C ASN A 204 -10.59 -11.32 -9.85
N THR A 205 -10.28 -11.59 -8.58
CA THR A 205 -8.97 -11.33 -8.00
C THR A 205 -8.32 -12.65 -7.61
N TYR A 206 -7.07 -12.85 -8.01
CA TYR A 206 -6.38 -14.13 -7.98
C TYR A 206 -5.01 -14.03 -7.31
N PHE A 207 -4.50 -15.19 -6.88
CA PHE A 207 -3.13 -15.33 -6.39
C PHE A 207 -2.55 -16.69 -6.75
N VAL A 208 -1.24 -16.83 -6.71
CA VAL A 208 -0.55 -18.11 -6.94
C VAL A 208 -0.65 -18.98 -5.68
N THR A 209 -1.24 -20.17 -5.82
CA THR A 209 -1.46 -21.10 -4.70
C THR A 209 -0.21 -21.86 -4.25
N ASP A 210 0.86 -21.88 -5.06
CA ASP A 210 2.13 -22.53 -4.72
C ASP A 210 2.79 -21.96 -3.47
N TYR A 211 2.40 -20.74 -3.08
CA TYR A 211 2.91 -20.05 -1.89
C TYR A 211 1.98 -20.08 -0.69
N GLY A 212 0.84 -20.77 -0.79
CA GLY A 212 -0.16 -20.89 0.26
C GLY A 212 -1.58 -20.67 -0.24
N THR A 213 -2.56 -21.09 0.53
CA THR A 213 -3.98 -21.07 0.12
C THR A 213 -4.82 -20.00 0.80
N ASN A 214 -4.27 -19.27 1.78
CA ASN A 214 -5.00 -18.21 2.48
C ASN A 214 -5.11 -16.97 1.60
N ALA A 215 -6.30 -16.64 1.16
CA ALA A 215 -6.56 -15.37 0.47
C ALA A 215 -6.50 -14.18 1.44
N VAL A 216 -7.14 -14.33 2.59
CA VAL A 216 -7.19 -13.33 3.67
C VAL A 216 -6.68 -13.99 4.96
N GLY A 217 -5.83 -13.31 5.71
CA GLY A 217 -5.28 -13.81 6.98
C GLY A 217 -6.35 -13.80 8.07
N THR A 218 -6.45 -12.73 8.87
CA THR A 218 -7.49 -12.58 9.88
C THR A 218 -8.63 -11.70 9.35
N ALA A 219 -9.85 -12.22 9.39
CA ALA A 219 -11.06 -11.45 9.10
C ALA A 219 -11.82 -11.20 10.41
N HIS A 220 -12.17 -9.96 10.67
CA HIS A 220 -12.99 -9.55 11.80
C HIS A 220 -14.37 -9.14 11.25
N GLY A 221 -15.34 -10.05 11.39
CA GLY A 221 -16.73 -9.80 11.11
C GLY A 221 -17.50 -9.38 12.35
#